data_ad33f4c8bd955af4f0385b0a9c53a7de
#
_entry.id   ad33f4c8bd955af4f0385b0a9c53a7de
#
_cell.length_a   1.000
_cell.length_b   1.000
_cell.length_c   1.000
_cell.angle_alpha   90.00
_cell.angle_beta   90.00
_cell.angle_gamma   90.00
#
_symmetry.space_group_name_H-M   'P 1'
#
loop_
_entity.id
_entity.type
_entity.pdbx_description
1 polymer ?
#
loop_
_entity_poly.entity_id
_entity_poly.type
_entity_poly.pdbx_seq_one_letter_code
_entity_poly.pdbx_strand_id
1 'polypeptide(L)'
;AYNGSYTRSLKTVENILQTTPSDIIIDIHRDAIGSRSDYAPTVKIGDEEAAQLMFVIGTNDGGLWHPNWNQNLKFAIKIQQKAEEMYPGLFKTMMLTKSRYNQHTGKYASIIEVGATGNTLEQCLVSMKYLAKVMHEVIQ
;
A
#
# COMPACT_ATOMS: atom_id res chain seq x y z
N ALA A 1 -7.60 21.72 4.72
CA ALA A 1 -7.12 21.12 3.47
C ALA A 1 -7.05 19.60 3.51
N TYR A 2 -6.79 18.99 4.68
CA TYR A 2 -6.76 17.52 4.84
C TYR A 2 -8.14 16.87 4.72
N ASN A 3 -9.17 17.51 5.31
CA ASN A 3 -10.55 17.06 5.19
C ASN A 3 -10.99 17.07 3.72
N GLY A 4 -11.54 15.95 3.25
CA GLY A 4 -11.99 15.76 1.88
C GLY A 4 -10.86 15.45 0.86
N SER A 5 -9.64 15.10 1.30
CA SER A 5 -8.54 14.70 0.39
C SER A 5 -8.94 13.51 -0.48
N TYR A 6 -9.56 12.48 0.11
CA TYR A 6 -10.02 11.31 -0.63
C TYR A 6 -11.17 11.62 -1.60
N THR A 7 -12.06 12.56 -1.28
CA THR A 7 -13.09 13.00 -2.22
C THR A 7 -12.50 13.71 -3.44
N ARG A 8 -11.45 14.50 -3.23
CA ARG A 8 -10.75 15.19 -4.34
C ARG A 8 -9.93 14.23 -5.17
N SER A 9 -9.16 13.35 -4.52
CA SER A 9 -8.34 12.36 -5.22
C SER A 9 -9.19 11.34 -5.99
N LEU A 10 -10.38 10.99 -5.49
CA LEU A 10 -11.30 10.11 -6.21
C LEU A 10 -11.62 10.63 -7.61
N LYS A 11 -11.96 11.91 -7.72
CA LYS A 11 -12.22 12.55 -9.02
C LYS A 11 -11.03 12.42 -9.98
N THR A 12 -9.83 12.63 -9.46
CA THR A 12 -8.60 12.51 -10.25
C THR A 12 -8.38 11.07 -10.72
N VAL A 13 -8.55 10.10 -9.82
CA VAL A 13 -8.41 8.67 -10.15
C VAL A 13 -9.44 8.25 -11.19
N GLU A 14 -10.71 8.58 -11.00
CA GLU A 14 -11.79 8.27 -11.95
C GLU A 14 -11.52 8.85 -13.35
N ASN A 15 -11.07 10.11 -13.43
CA ASN A 15 -10.71 10.73 -14.71
C ASN A 15 -9.54 10.01 -15.42
N ILE A 16 -8.52 9.62 -14.66
CA ILE A 16 -7.38 8.86 -15.22
C ILE A 16 -7.84 7.50 -15.74
N LEU A 17 -8.68 6.79 -14.95
CA LEU A 17 -9.18 5.46 -15.32
C LEU A 17 -10.09 5.48 -16.57
N GLN A 18 -10.70 6.61 -16.91
CA GLN A 18 -11.45 6.75 -18.16
C GLN A 18 -10.54 6.68 -19.41
N THR A 19 -9.31 7.18 -19.31
CA THR A 19 -8.35 7.23 -20.42
C THR A 19 -7.30 6.13 -20.34
N THR A 20 -6.98 5.69 -19.14
CA THR A 20 -5.97 4.65 -18.85
C THR A 20 -6.55 3.63 -17.87
N PRO A 21 -7.41 2.70 -18.35
CA PRO A 21 -8.00 1.70 -17.48
C PRO A 21 -6.94 0.83 -16.79
N SER A 22 -7.10 0.59 -15.50
CA SER A 22 -6.26 -0.32 -14.73
C SER A 22 -7.07 -0.99 -13.63
N ASP A 23 -6.86 -2.28 -13.42
CA ASP A 23 -7.40 -3.00 -12.27
C ASP A 23 -6.51 -2.88 -11.02
N ILE A 24 -5.23 -2.54 -11.21
CA ILE A 24 -4.25 -2.37 -10.12
C ILE A 24 -4.12 -0.89 -9.80
N ILE A 25 -4.44 -0.51 -8.57
CA ILE A 25 -4.36 0.86 -8.07
C ILE A 25 -3.64 0.84 -6.73
N ILE A 26 -2.50 1.48 -6.66
CA ILE A 26 -1.70 1.55 -5.44
C ILE A 26 -1.56 3.01 -5.02
N ASP A 27 -2.06 3.31 -3.84
CA ASP A 27 -1.89 4.62 -3.19
C ASP A 27 -0.67 4.55 -2.27
N ILE A 28 0.37 5.29 -2.60
CA ILE A 28 1.63 5.28 -1.86
C ILE A 28 1.58 6.33 -0.75
N HIS A 29 1.73 5.86 0.46
CA HIS A 29 1.73 6.67 1.67
C HIS A 29 3.02 6.53 2.46
N ARG A 30 3.14 7.30 3.50
CA ARG A 30 4.12 7.19 4.57
C ARG A 30 3.37 7.13 5.89
N ASP A 31 3.61 6.06 6.67
CA ASP A 31 2.94 5.86 7.96
C ASP A 31 3.30 6.97 8.96
N ALA A 32 2.32 7.36 9.77
CA ALA A 32 2.48 8.37 10.82
C ALA A 32 1.82 7.87 12.12
N ILE A 33 2.64 7.53 13.11
CA ILE A 33 2.16 7.04 14.39
C ILE A 33 2.17 8.17 15.43
N GLY A 34 1.05 8.87 15.53
CA GLY A 34 0.86 9.94 16.50
C GLY A 34 1.95 11.02 16.40
N SER A 35 2.55 11.35 17.54
CA SER A 35 3.65 12.34 17.63
C SER A 35 5.05 11.72 17.42
N ARG A 36 5.15 10.43 17.08
CA ARG A 36 6.42 9.72 16.93
C ARG A 36 7.06 10.01 15.57
N SER A 37 7.73 11.14 15.44
CA SER A 37 8.48 11.51 14.23
C SER A 37 9.75 10.67 14.03
N ASP A 38 10.21 9.96 15.06
CA ASP A 38 11.40 9.10 15.08
C ASP A 38 11.12 7.65 14.67
N TYR A 39 9.85 7.25 14.52
CA TYR A 39 9.49 5.90 14.13
C TYR A 39 9.93 5.61 12.69
N ALA A 40 10.87 4.70 12.55
CA ALA A 40 11.53 4.36 11.29
C ALA A 40 11.70 2.84 11.15
N PRO A 41 10.63 2.09 10.83
CA PRO A 41 10.74 0.65 10.69
C PRO A 41 11.61 0.29 9.48
N THR A 42 12.60 -0.58 9.70
CA THR A 42 13.56 -1.03 8.68
C THR A 42 13.76 -2.53 8.71
N VAL A 43 14.23 -3.07 7.61
CA VAL A 43 14.69 -4.45 7.46
C VAL A 43 15.96 -4.48 6.62
N LYS A 44 16.88 -5.34 6.96
CA LYS A 44 18.08 -5.58 6.17
C LYS A 44 17.80 -6.63 5.09
N ILE A 45 18.10 -6.28 3.85
CA ILE A 45 18.01 -7.19 2.70
C ILE A 45 19.39 -7.20 2.02
N GLY A 46 20.14 -8.27 2.22
CA GLY A 46 21.58 -8.27 1.87
C GLY A 46 22.32 -7.19 2.66
N ASP A 47 23.02 -6.32 1.95
CA ASP A 47 23.76 -5.19 2.55
C ASP A 47 22.96 -3.89 2.58
N GLU A 48 21.72 -3.89 2.08
CA GLU A 48 20.87 -2.72 2.00
C GLU A 48 19.88 -2.66 3.16
N GLU A 49 19.59 -1.45 3.62
CA GLU A 49 18.57 -1.18 4.62
C GLU A 49 17.33 -0.61 3.93
N ALA A 50 16.23 -1.36 3.99
CA ALA A 50 14.95 -1.00 3.40
C ALA A 50 13.96 -0.51 4.46
N ALA A 51 13.17 0.50 4.17
CA ALA A 51 12.00 0.82 4.98
C ALA A 51 10.99 -0.32 4.90
N GLN A 52 10.41 -0.74 6.03
CA GLN A 52 9.38 -1.78 5.99
C GLN A 52 8.09 -1.25 5.36
N LEU A 53 7.44 -2.10 4.60
CA LEU A 53 6.17 -1.81 3.94
C LEU A 53 5.00 -2.32 4.79
N MET A 54 3.82 -1.72 4.61
CA MET A 54 2.59 -2.20 5.24
C MET A 54 1.41 -1.97 4.30
N PHE A 55 0.63 -3.01 4.04
CA PHE A 55 -0.66 -2.85 3.39
C PHE A 55 -1.71 -2.29 4.35
N VAL A 56 -2.50 -1.34 3.85
CA VAL A 56 -3.74 -0.89 4.50
C VAL A 56 -4.90 -1.19 3.55
N ILE A 57 -5.76 -2.11 3.96
CA ILE A 57 -6.88 -2.59 3.15
C ILE A 57 -8.20 -2.14 3.79
N GLY A 58 -8.98 -1.39 3.01
CA GLY A 58 -10.31 -1.01 3.38
C GLY A 58 -11.31 -2.15 3.24
N THR A 59 -12.22 -2.27 4.20
CA THR A 59 -13.32 -3.22 4.16
C THR A 59 -14.66 -2.50 3.90
N ASN A 60 -15.74 -3.24 3.83
CA ASN A 60 -17.09 -2.67 3.74
C ASN A 60 -17.77 -2.41 5.09
N ASP A 61 -17.09 -2.62 6.19
CA ASP A 61 -17.60 -2.41 7.56
C ASP A 61 -18.03 -0.97 7.86
N GLY A 62 -17.49 0.00 7.11
CA GLY A 62 -17.87 1.41 7.19
C GLY A 62 -19.20 1.74 6.52
N GLY A 63 -19.88 0.78 5.91
CA GLY A 63 -21.18 0.94 5.26
C GLY A 63 -21.15 1.56 3.87
N LEU A 64 -19.98 1.94 3.34
CA LEU A 64 -19.85 2.40 1.98
C LEU A 64 -19.85 1.24 0.98
N TRP A 65 -20.39 1.45 -0.20
CA TRP A 65 -20.32 0.49 -1.29
C TRP A 65 -18.87 0.17 -1.64
N HIS A 66 -18.48 -1.08 -1.45
CA HIS A 66 -17.10 -1.56 -1.66
C HIS A 66 -17.09 -3.05 -2.07
N PRO A 67 -17.55 -3.36 -3.30
CA PRO A 67 -17.77 -4.74 -3.73
C PRO A 67 -16.46 -5.52 -3.93
N ASN A 68 -15.35 -4.84 -4.17
CA ASN A 68 -14.07 -5.47 -4.51
C ASN A 68 -13.14 -5.67 -3.32
N TRP A 69 -13.54 -5.33 -2.08
CA TRP A 69 -12.63 -5.36 -0.94
C TRP A 69 -11.99 -6.75 -0.69
N ASN A 70 -12.74 -7.83 -0.92
CA ASN A 70 -12.21 -9.19 -0.82
C ASN A 70 -11.15 -9.48 -1.90
N GLN A 71 -11.31 -8.96 -3.10
CA GLN A 71 -10.32 -9.11 -4.18
C GLN A 71 -9.06 -8.30 -3.86
N ASN A 72 -9.23 -7.08 -3.35
CA ASN A 72 -8.13 -6.25 -2.89
C ASN A 72 -7.32 -6.97 -1.80
N LEU A 73 -8.00 -7.53 -0.81
CA LEU A 73 -7.37 -8.29 0.28
C LEU A 73 -6.61 -9.52 -0.25
N LYS A 74 -7.24 -10.32 -1.11
CA LYS A 74 -6.59 -11.51 -1.68
C LYS A 74 -5.33 -11.16 -2.46
N PHE A 75 -5.36 -10.07 -3.23
CA PHE A 75 -4.20 -9.62 -3.99
C PHE A 75 -3.07 -9.14 -3.07
N ALA A 76 -3.40 -8.36 -2.04
CA ALA A 76 -2.43 -7.92 -1.04
C ALA A 76 -1.78 -9.10 -0.29
N ILE A 77 -2.58 -10.11 0.10
CA ILE A 77 -2.07 -11.33 0.73
C ILE A 77 -1.10 -12.05 -0.22
N LYS A 78 -1.44 -12.20 -1.50
CA LYS A 78 -0.58 -12.85 -2.49
C LYS A 78 0.78 -12.13 -2.65
N ILE A 79 0.76 -10.80 -2.70
CA ILE A 79 1.98 -9.99 -2.75
C ILE A 79 2.80 -10.18 -1.46
N GLN A 80 2.15 -10.09 -0.29
CA GLN A 80 2.84 -10.20 1.00
C GLN A 80 3.45 -11.60 1.21
N GLN A 81 2.77 -12.67 0.80
CA GLN A 81 3.31 -14.03 0.83
C GLN A 81 4.54 -14.15 -0.07
N LYS A 82 4.46 -13.66 -1.30
CA LYS A 82 5.60 -13.68 -2.23
C LYS A 82 6.76 -12.82 -1.70
N ALA A 83 6.47 -11.68 -1.09
CA ALA A 83 7.49 -10.86 -0.48
C ALA A 83 8.19 -11.57 0.68
N GLU A 84 7.45 -12.30 1.51
CA GLU A 84 8.05 -13.07 2.62
C GLU A 84 8.93 -14.22 2.11
N GLU A 85 8.56 -14.87 0.99
CA GLU A 85 9.39 -15.88 0.34
C GLU A 85 10.71 -15.31 -0.21
N MET A 86 10.64 -14.13 -0.85
CA MET A 86 11.78 -13.52 -1.53
C MET A 86 12.65 -12.65 -0.61
N TYR A 87 12.01 -11.88 0.25
CA TYR A 87 12.63 -10.86 1.11
C TYR A 87 11.97 -10.85 2.49
N PRO A 88 12.25 -11.82 3.35
CA PRO A 88 11.64 -11.94 4.67
C PRO A 88 11.70 -10.63 5.46
N GLY A 89 10.56 -10.23 6.03
CA GLY A 89 10.46 -9.01 6.84
C GLY A 89 10.29 -7.71 6.05
N LEU A 90 10.23 -7.75 4.71
CA LEU A 90 9.97 -6.55 3.91
C LEU A 90 8.61 -5.91 4.28
N PHE A 91 7.58 -6.72 4.51
CA PHE A 91 6.27 -6.25 4.95
C PHE A 91 6.06 -6.47 6.45
N LYS A 92 5.48 -5.45 7.10
CA LYS A 92 4.87 -5.58 8.43
C LYS A 92 3.49 -6.24 8.31
N THR A 93 2.90 -6.58 9.45
CA THR A 93 1.52 -7.07 9.53
C THR A 93 0.56 -6.11 8.84
N MET A 94 -0.27 -6.64 7.95
CA MET A 94 -1.29 -5.90 7.21
C MET A 94 -2.34 -5.29 8.15
N MET A 95 -2.79 -4.09 7.84
CA MET A 95 -3.87 -3.42 8.54
C MET A 95 -5.17 -3.54 7.75
N LEU A 96 -6.23 -4.03 8.38
CA LEU A 96 -7.60 -3.94 7.88
C LEU A 96 -8.32 -2.77 8.56
N THR A 97 -9.08 -2.00 7.79
CA THR A 97 -9.76 -0.81 8.28
C THR A 97 -11.20 -0.73 7.75
N LYS A 98 -12.06 -0.03 8.49
CA LYS A 98 -13.44 0.25 8.05
C LYS A 98 -13.51 1.31 6.96
N SER A 99 -12.46 2.11 6.78
CA SER A 99 -12.42 3.18 5.77
C SER A 99 -12.09 2.61 4.40
N ARG A 100 -12.82 3.05 3.38
CA ARG A 100 -12.70 2.53 2.01
C ARG A 100 -11.47 3.07 1.26
N TYR A 101 -11.03 4.30 1.54
CA TYR A 101 -9.86 4.95 0.94
C TYR A 101 -9.82 4.89 -0.61
N ASN A 102 -10.96 5.06 -1.28
CA ASN A 102 -11.09 4.96 -2.74
C ASN A 102 -10.69 3.59 -3.34
N GLN A 103 -10.48 2.57 -2.52
CA GLN A 103 -10.09 1.24 -2.98
C GLN A 103 -11.19 0.48 -3.74
N HIS A 104 -12.40 1.04 -3.82
CA HIS A 104 -13.48 0.54 -4.67
C HIS A 104 -13.26 0.83 -6.16
N THR A 105 -12.30 1.68 -6.50
CA THR A 105 -12.00 2.09 -7.88
C THR A 105 -11.26 1.02 -8.69
N GLY A 106 -10.71 0.00 -8.04
CA GLY A 106 -10.03 -1.10 -8.70
C GLY A 106 -10.30 -2.46 -8.07
N LYS A 107 -10.10 -3.52 -8.84
CA LYS A 107 -10.20 -4.91 -8.34
C LYS A 107 -9.01 -5.32 -7.47
N TYR A 108 -7.88 -4.63 -7.63
CA TYR A 108 -6.62 -4.88 -6.93
C TYR A 108 -6.08 -3.55 -6.40
N ALA A 109 -6.89 -2.88 -5.59
CA ALA A 109 -6.56 -1.58 -5.01
C ALA A 109 -6.08 -1.72 -3.57
N SER A 110 -5.10 -0.90 -3.18
CA SER A 110 -4.57 -0.88 -1.82
C SER A 110 -3.87 0.44 -1.51
N ILE A 111 -3.72 0.74 -0.22
CA ILE A 111 -2.67 1.63 0.26
C ILE A 111 -1.45 0.77 0.61
N ILE A 112 -0.27 1.26 0.26
CA ILE A 112 1.01 0.75 0.78
C ILE A 112 1.69 1.88 1.54
N GLU A 113 1.85 1.70 2.84
CA GLU A 113 2.72 2.54 3.64
C GLU A 113 4.16 2.15 3.38
N VAL A 114 4.97 3.09 2.89
CA VAL A 114 6.39 2.91 2.59
C VAL A 114 7.18 3.52 3.73
N GLY A 115 7.47 2.69 4.72
CA GLY A 115 8.06 3.15 5.97
C GLY A 115 7.16 4.10 6.75
N ALA A 116 7.77 4.89 7.61
CA ALA A 116 7.11 5.86 8.47
C ALA A 116 7.87 7.20 8.47
N THR A 117 7.37 8.15 9.24
CA THR A 117 7.90 9.53 9.29
C THR A 117 9.40 9.63 9.58
N GLY A 118 9.97 8.66 10.29
CA GLY A 118 11.40 8.62 10.62
C GLY A 118 12.30 8.00 9.55
N ASN A 119 11.74 7.30 8.55
CA ASN A 119 12.54 6.67 7.50
C ASN A 119 13.13 7.71 6.54
N THR A 120 14.33 7.43 6.05
CA THR A 120 14.96 8.24 5.00
C THR A 120 14.34 7.95 3.62
N LEU A 121 14.48 8.89 2.70
CA LEU A 121 14.09 8.67 1.31
C LEU A 121 14.82 7.48 0.69
N GLU A 122 16.11 7.34 0.98
CA GLU A 122 16.92 6.23 0.48
C GLU A 122 16.36 4.87 0.92
N GLN A 123 16.04 4.69 2.21
CA GLN A 123 15.39 3.48 2.72
C GLN A 123 14.07 3.18 2.00
N CYS A 124 13.28 4.20 1.71
CA CYS A 124 12.02 4.04 0.98
C CYS A 124 12.25 3.63 -0.48
N LEU A 125 13.22 4.22 -1.15
CA LEU A 125 13.57 3.85 -2.55
C LEU A 125 14.12 2.42 -2.64
N VAL A 126 14.90 1.97 -1.66
CA VAL A 126 15.34 0.58 -1.57
C VAL A 126 14.15 -0.37 -1.46
N SER A 127 13.16 -0.05 -0.62
CA SER A 127 11.93 -0.86 -0.49
C SER A 127 11.17 -0.96 -1.80
N MET A 128 11.05 0.15 -2.54
CA MET A 128 10.34 0.18 -3.83
C MET A 128 11.02 -0.71 -4.88
N LYS A 129 12.34 -0.77 -4.88
CA LYS A 129 13.10 -1.67 -5.74
C LYS A 129 12.74 -3.15 -5.47
N TYR A 130 12.64 -3.54 -4.21
CA TYR A 130 12.28 -4.91 -3.83
C TYR A 130 10.80 -5.20 -4.06
N LEU A 131 9.92 -4.25 -3.77
CA LEU A 131 8.50 -4.38 -4.08
C LEU A 131 8.26 -4.60 -5.58
N ALA A 132 8.96 -3.86 -6.43
CA ALA A 132 8.84 -4.03 -7.89
C ALA A 132 9.21 -5.46 -8.34
N LYS A 133 10.24 -6.06 -7.76
CA LYS A 133 10.62 -7.44 -8.03
C LYS A 133 9.55 -8.44 -7.57
N VAL A 134 9.00 -8.24 -6.38
CA VAL A 134 7.90 -9.08 -5.86
C VAL A 134 6.67 -8.98 -6.75
N MET A 135 6.27 -7.77 -7.12
CA MET A 135 5.11 -7.57 -7.99
C MET A 135 5.31 -8.19 -9.36
N HIS A 136 6.51 -8.11 -9.92
CA HIS A 136 6.83 -8.78 -11.18
C HIS A 136 6.52 -10.28 -11.11
N GLU A 137 6.92 -10.96 -10.04
CA GLU A 137 6.67 -12.40 -9.83
C GLU A 137 5.19 -12.74 -9.61
N VAL A 138 4.42 -11.80 -9.06
CA VAL A 138 2.99 -12.02 -8.75
C VAL A 138 2.08 -11.78 -9.95
N ILE A 139 2.46 -10.83 -10.83
CA ILE A 139 1.61 -10.36 -11.94
C ILE A 139 1.81 -11.21 -13.20
N GLN A 140 2.89 -11.96 -13.31
CA GLN A 140 3.16 -12.85 -14.45
C GLN A 140 2.12 -13.95 -14.68
#